data_99f733c707fd9de5c582361a3c6e7890
#
_entry.id   99f733c707fd9de5c582361a3c6e7890
#
_cell.length_a   1.000
_cell.length_b   1.000
_cell.length_c   1.000
_cell.angle_alpha   90.00
_cell.angle_beta   90.00
_cell.angle_gamma   90.00
#
_symmetry.space_group_name_H-M   'P 1'
#
loop_
_entity.id
_entity.type
_entity.pdbx_description
1 polymer ?
#
loop_
_entity_poly.entity_id
_entity_poly.type
_entity_poly.pdbx_seq_one_letter_code
_entity_poly.pdbx_strand_id
1 'polypeptide(L)'
;MSKKPVVLMVLDGYGLSDHKEGNAIAMANTPVMDKLMAECPFVKGAASGLAVGLPDGQMGNSEVGHMNIGAGRIIYQDLTRITKAIADGDFFKNKVLISAIENCKKNDSDLHLWGLLSDGGVHSHIEHLYGLLELCKKENFDRVYVHAFLDGRDTPPASGKDYIEQLLAKMKEIGVGKIASLSGRYYAMDRDNNWDRVQKAYDSLTKGEGVKATCPVKAMEESYANDVTDEFVLPTVITNEDGTPVSVVKDNDSVIFFNFRPDRAREMTRAFCDDKFTGFERPFLKTTFVCFKDYDESIPNKLI
;
A
#
# COMPACT_ATOMS: atom_id res chain seq x y z
N MET A 1 -10.37 52.17 1.37
CA MET A 1 -9.08 51.73 1.98
C MET A 1 -8.27 51.06 0.89
N SER A 2 -7.06 51.51 0.59
CA SER A 2 -6.17 50.83 -0.36
C SER A 2 -5.74 49.51 0.25
N LYS A 3 -5.93 48.38 -0.46
CA LYS A 3 -5.46 47.04 -0.04
C LYS A 3 -3.92 47.12 -0.03
N LYS A 4 -3.32 46.87 1.14
CA LYS A 4 -1.86 46.71 1.24
C LYS A 4 -1.51 45.29 0.77
N PRO A 5 -0.56 45.15 -0.15
CA PRO A 5 -0.13 43.81 -0.58
C PRO A 5 0.59 43.09 0.56
N VAL A 6 0.40 41.76 0.63
CA VAL A 6 1.18 40.87 1.46
C VAL A 6 2.06 40.02 0.54
N VAL A 7 3.34 39.95 0.85
CA VAL A 7 4.31 39.14 0.10
C VAL A 7 4.73 37.96 0.97
N LEU A 8 4.52 36.76 0.47
CA LEU A 8 5.08 35.51 1.03
C LEU A 8 6.33 35.15 0.22
N MET A 9 7.48 35.15 0.88
CA MET A 9 8.73 34.74 0.25
C MET A 9 9.16 33.40 0.84
N VAL A 10 9.20 32.36 0.00
CA VAL A 10 9.66 31.02 0.38
C VAL A 10 11.11 30.87 -0.08
N LEU A 11 12.03 30.77 0.87
CA LEU A 11 13.45 30.52 0.62
C LEU A 11 13.68 29.00 0.74
N ASP A 12 13.38 28.27 -0.32
CA ASP A 12 13.45 26.82 -0.34
C ASP A 12 14.88 26.33 -0.11
N GLY A 13 15.06 25.39 0.81
CA GLY A 13 16.37 24.90 1.23
C GLY A 13 17.12 25.80 2.24
N TYR A 14 16.58 26.96 2.59
CA TYR A 14 17.20 27.86 3.59
C TYR A 14 16.84 27.41 5.01
N GLY A 15 17.51 26.32 5.46
CA GLY A 15 17.26 25.75 6.78
C GLY A 15 18.10 26.38 7.90
N LEU A 16 17.72 26.10 9.14
CA LEU A 16 18.46 26.51 10.35
C LEU A 16 19.33 25.36 10.84
N SER A 17 20.60 25.64 11.08
CA SER A 17 21.54 24.69 11.66
C SER A 17 22.63 25.44 12.44
N ASP A 18 23.03 24.88 13.59
CA ASP A 18 24.11 25.41 14.41
C ASP A 18 25.50 24.96 13.90
N HIS A 19 25.54 23.99 12.96
CA HIS A 19 26.79 23.57 12.33
C HIS A 19 27.26 24.61 11.31
N LYS A 20 28.52 24.97 11.38
CA LYS A 20 29.14 25.93 10.47
C LYS A 20 29.88 25.27 9.31
N GLU A 21 30.57 24.17 9.56
CA GLU A 21 31.33 23.45 8.54
C GLU A 21 30.35 22.84 7.50
N GLY A 22 30.61 23.12 6.23
CA GLY A 22 29.75 22.71 5.13
C GLY A 22 28.39 23.45 5.00
N ASN A 23 28.13 24.44 5.87
CA ASN A 23 26.89 25.22 5.88
C ASN A 23 27.12 26.59 5.23
N ALA A 24 26.79 26.69 3.95
CA ALA A 24 26.94 27.92 3.16
C ALA A 24 26.14 29.09 3.76
N ILE A 25 24.98 28.87 4.35
CA ILE A 25 24.15 29.91 4.98
C ILE A 25 24.87 30.49 6.20
N ALA A 26 25.37 29.62 7.09
CA ALA A 26 26.05 30.04 8.30
C ALA A 26 27.42 30.69 8.04
N MET A 27 28.02 30.42 6.88
CA MET A 27 29.32 30.98 6.46
C MET A 27 29.18 32.27 5.64
N ALA A 28 27.99 32.53 5.09
CA ALA A 28 27.71 33.72 4.29
C ALA A 28 27.55 34.98 5.16
N ASN A 29 27.81 36.15 4.57
CA ASN A 29 27.46 37.40 5.17
C ASN A 29 26.01 37.76 4.87
N THR A 30 25.09 37.61 5.83
CA THR A 30 23.64 37.74 5.67
C THR A 30 23.03 38.83 6.55
N PRO A 31 23.52 40.11 6.48
CA PRO A 31 23.17 41.16 7.44
C PRO A 31 21.67 41.48 7.47
N VAL A 32 20.96 41.33 6.33
CA VAL A 32 19.51 41.55 6.27
C VAL A 32 18.73 40.46 6.95
N MET A 33 19.11 39.17 6.73
CA MET A 33 18.45 38.04 7.37
C MET A 33 18.74 38.02 8.87
N ASP A 34 19.97 38.30 9.26
CA ASP A 34 20.39 38.42 10.67
C ASP A 34 19.56 39.47 11.41
N LYS A 35 19.38 40.65 10.78
CA LYS A 35 18.54 41.71 11.32
C LYS A 35 17.07 41.31 11.42
N LEU A 36 16.51 40.68 10.37
CA LEU A 36 15.11 40.22 10.39
C LEU A 36 14.87 39.19 11.48
N MET A 37 15.78 38.24 11.65
CA MET A 37 15.68 37.23 12.72
C MET A 37 15.79 37.82 14.12
N ALA A 38 16.56 38.89 14.30
CA ALA A 38 16.76 39.54 15.60
C ALA A 38 15.63 40.52 15.97
N GLU A 39 15.06 41.22 15.00
CA GLU A 39 14.14 42.36 15.25
C GLU A 39 12.67 42.04 14.94
N CYS A 40 12.39 41.02 14.12
CA CYS A 40 11.04 40.69 13.71
C CYS A 40 10.51 39.43 14.45
N PRO A 41 9.18 39.23 14.53
CA PRO A 41 8.62 38.00 15.03
C PRO A 41 9.15 36.79 14.26
N PHE A 42 9.73 35.83 14.97
CA PHE A 42 10.40 34.68 14.39
C PHE A 42 9.97 33.38 15.12
N VAL A 43 9.66 32.34 14.35
CA VAL A 43 9.36 31.00 14.87
C VAL A 43 10.08 29.94 14.03
N LYS A 44 10.53 28.87 14.69
CA LYS A 44 11.08 27.71 14.01
C LYS A 44 9.95 26.78 13.61
N GLY A 45 9.88 26.41 12.33
CA GLY A 45 8.96 25.40 11.81
C GLY A 45 9.68 24.06 11.63
N ALA A 46 8.99 22.94 11.94
CA ALA A 46 9.48 21.63 11.58
C ALA A 46 9.32 21.39 10.06
N ALA A 47 10.32 20.76 9.45
CA ALA A 47 10.37 20.49 8.01
C ALA A 47 10.51 18.98 7.70
N SER A 48 10.22 18.11 8.65
CA SER A 48 10.35 16.65 8.51
C SER A 48 9.30 15.89 9.30
N GLY A 49 9.14 14.62 9.01
CA GLY A 49 8.29 13.70 9.74
C GLY A 49 6.82 14.10 9.77
N LEU A 50 6.13 13.74 10.83
CA LEU A 50 4.68 13.94 11.01
C LEU A 50 4.26 15.42 10.91
N ALA A 51 5.13 16.33 11.27
CA ALA A 51 4.86 17.77 11.19
C ALA A 51 4.65 18.29 9.76
N VAL A 52 5.08 17.54 8.77
CA VAL A 52 4.88 17.83 7.34
C VAL A 52 4.11 16.73 6.60
N GLY A 53 3.52 15.78 7.33
CA GLY A 53 2.67 14.74 6.76
C GLY A 53 3.43 13.51 6.24
N LEU A 54 4.69 13.35 6.61
CA LEU A 54 5.54 12.20 6.29
C LEU A 54 5.66 11.26 7.49
N PRO A 55 6.11 10.01 7.29
CA PRO A 55 6.47 9.12 8.39
C PRO A 55 7.47 9.76 9.36
N ASP A 56 7.44 9.36 10.62
CA ASP A 56 8.35 9.88 11.62
C ASP A 56 9.82 9.60 11.23
N GLY A 57 10.69 10.59 11.46
CA GLY A 57 12.11 10.50 11.08
C GLY A 57 12.40 10.71 9.58
N GLN A 58 11.39 10.76 8.71
CA GLN A 58 11.61 11.01 7.29
C GLN A 58 11.88 12.48 7.02
N MET A 59 12.96 12.77 6.28
CA MET A 59 13.30 14.12 5.84
C MET A 59 12.23 14.69 4.88
N GLY A 60 11.85 15.95 5.08
CA GLY A 60 10.95 16.66 4.18
C GLY A 60 11.56 16.94 2.81
N ASN A 61 10.71 17.40 1.91
CA ASN A 61 11.08 17.83 0.57
C ASN A 61 10.26 19.04 0.15
N SER A 62 10.64 19.65 -0.97
CA SER A 62 10.01 20.88 -1.50
C SER A 62 8.51 20.68 -1.79
N GLU A 63 8.10 19.55 -2.39
CA GLU A 63 6.71 19.26 -2.73
C GLU A 63 5.82 19.28 -1.49
N VAL A 64 6.20 18.50 -0.48
CA VAL A 64 5.45 18.40 0.78
C VAL A 64 5.39 19.73 1.52
N GLY A 65 6.51 20.48 1.57
CA GLY A 65 6.59 21.79 2.21
C GLY A 65 5.67 22.80 1.57
N HIS A 66 5.73 22.94 0.24
CA HIS A 66 4.87 23.87 -0.52
C HIS A 66 3.39 23.46 -0.44
N MET A 67 3.09 22.16 -0.46
CA MET A 67 1.71 21.68 -0.31
C MET A 67 1.12 22.08 1.05
N ASN A 68 1.88 21.93 2.13
CA ASN A 68 1.43 22.31 3.48
C ASN A 68 1.24 23.81 3.63
N ILE A 69 2.18 24.61 3.08
CA ILE A 69 2.07 26.10 3.05
C ILE A 69 0.83 26.51 2.27
N GLY A 70 0.62 25.97 1.07
CA GLY A 70 -0.51 26.29 0.22
C GLY A 70 -1.87 25.89 0.81
N ALA A 71 -1.92 24.76 1.51
CA ALA A 71 -3.12 24.27 2.16
C ALA A 71 -3.42 24.94 3.52
N GLY A 72 -2.43 25.59 4.14
CA GLY A 72 -2.53 26.15 5.48
C GLY A 72 -2.74 25.10 6.58
N ARG A 73 -2.42 23.84 6.31
CA ARG A 73 -2.53 22.70 7.23
C ARG A 73 -1.60 21.57 6.82
N ILE A 74 -1.37 20.62 7.73
CA ILE A 74 -0.61 19.41 7.41
C ILE A 74 -1.41 18.55 6.43
N ILE A 75 -0.79 18.20 5.29
CA ILE A 75 -1.29 17.23 4.32
C ILE A 75 -0.54 15.94 4.51
N TYR A 76 -1.18 14.97 5.12
CA TYR A 76 -0.59 13.64 5.30
C TYR A 76 -0.50 12.90 3.97
N GLN A 77 0.70 12.41 3.64
CA GLN A 77 0.90 11.51 2.50
C GLN A 77 0.14 10.19 2.73
N ASP A 78 -0.17 9.45 1.66
CA ASP A 78 -1.05 8.28 1.74
C ASP A 78 -0.60 7.26 2.81
N LEU A 79 0.69 6.90 2.84
CA LEU A 79 1.25 6.01 3.87
C LEU A 79 0.93 6.52 5.28
N THR A 80 1.31 7.77 5.57
CA THR A 80 1.14 8.37 6.90
C THR A 80 -0.34 8.53 7.26
N ARG A 81 -1.17 8.91 6.29
CA ARG A 81 -2.62 9.10 6.47
C ARG A 81 -3.31 7.80 6.88
N ILE A 82 -2.98 6.69 6.21
CA ILE A 82 -3.59 5.38 6.51
C ILE A 82 -3.07 4.86 7.85
N THR A 83 -1.75 4.93 8.08
CA THR A 83 -1.15 4.52 9.37
C THR A 83 -1.76 5.30 10.54
N LYS A 84 -1.92 6.64 10.37
CA LYS A 84 -2.57 7.48 11.38
C LYS A 84 -4.03 7.11 11.58
N ALA A 85 -4.79 6.85 10.53
CA ALA A 85 -6.19 6.45 10.64
C ALA A 85 -6.36 5.12 11.40
N ILE A 86 -5.42 4.18 11.24
CA ILE A 86 -5.38 2.93 12.03
C ILE A 86 -5.12 3.24 13.50
N ALA A 87 -4.10 4.05 13.80
CA ALA A 87 -3.74 4.42 15.16
C ALA A 87 -4.86 5.20 15.89
N ASP A 88 -5.53 6.12 15.21
CA ASP A 88 -6.63 6.92 15.74
C ASP A 88 -7.96 6.11 15.83
N GLY A 89 -8.04 4.95 15.20
CA GLY A 89 -9.23 4.10 15.15
C GLY A 89 -10.26 4.49 14.08
N ASP A 90 -10.03 5.52 13.28
CA ASP A 90 -10.94 5.95 12.21
C ASP A 90 -10.95 4.99 11.02
N PHE A 91 -9.84 4.28 10.78
CA PHE A 91 -9.75 3.21 9.80
C PHE A 91 -10.85 2.16 10.00
N PHE A 92 -11.12 1.79 11.25
CA PHE A 92 -12.13 0.79 11.63
C PHE A 92 -13.59 1.28 11.50
N LYS A 93 -13.79 2.55 11.14
CA LYS A 93 -15.10 3.16 10.88
C LYS A 93 -15.31 3.44 9.38
N ASN A 94 -14.36 3.06 8.53
CA ASN A 94 -14.44 3.31 7.10
C ASN A 94 -15.59 2.49 6.49
N LYS A 95 -16.61 3.20 6.00
CA LYS A 95 -17.83 2.59 5.48
C LYS A 95 -17.61 1.73 4.24
N VAL A 96 -16.63 2.06 3.40
CA VAL A 96 -16.33 1.30 2.18
C VAL A 96 -15.66 -0.03 2.55
N LEU A 97 -14.69 -0.03 3.47
CA LEU A 97 -14.09 -1.28 3.95
C LEU A 97 -15.10 -2.18 4.65
N ILE A 98 -15.96 -1.59 5.50
CA ILE A 98 -17.04 -2.32 6.19
C ILE A 98 -18.02 -2.89 5.16
N SER A 99 -18.41 -2.15 4.12
CA SER A 99 -19.34 -2.63 3.10
C SER A 99 -18.85 -3.86 2.34
N ALA A 100 -17.53 -4.00 2.15
CA ALA A 100 -16.95 -5.21 1.56
C ALA A 100 -17.16 -6.44 2.47
N ILE A 101 -16.99 -6.28 3.78
CA ILE A 101 -17.25 -7.35 4.76
C ILE A 101 -18.74 -7.67 4.83
N GLU A 102 -19.59 -6.65 4.84
CA GLU A 102 -21.05 -6.83 4.86
C GLU A 102 -21.56 -7.54 3.60
N ASN A 103 -20.97 -7.25 2.44
CA ASN A 103 -21.25 -7.98 1.20
C ASN A 103 -20.94 -9.47 1.38
N CYS A 104 -19.79 -9.83 1.94
CA CYS A 104 -19.44 -11.22 2.20
C CYS A 104 -20.42 -11.91 3.17
N LYS A 105 -20.78 -11.23 4.27
CA LYS A 105 -21.77 -11.75 5.23
C LYS A 105 -23.13 -11.99 4.58
N LYS A 106 -23.57 -11.05 3.73
CA LYS A 106 -24.87 -11.14 3.03
C LYS A 106 -24.93 -12.27 2.00
N ASN A 107 -23.86 -12.49 1.27
CA ASN A 107 -23.80 -13.45 0.17
C ASN A 107 -23.21 -14.80 0.56
N ASP A 108 -22.85 -14.99 1.84
CA ASP A 108 -22.12 -16.16 2.32
C ASP A 108 -20.86 -16.44 1.52
N SER A 109 -20.09 -15.38 1.23
CA SER A 109 -18.92 -15.39 0.35
C SER A 109 -17.63 -15.01 1.09
N ASP A 110 -16.50 -15.01 0.39
CA ASP A 110 -15.17 -14.83 0.94
C ASP A 110 -14.65 -13.40 0.76
N LEU A 111 -13.78 -12.95 1.66
CA LEU A 111 -13.05 -11.70 1.54
C LEU A 111 -11.60 -11.99 1.15
N HIS A 112 -11.16 -11.40 0.05
CA HIS A 112 -9.81 -11.50 -0.45
C HIS A 112 -9.06 -10.19 -0.24
N LEU A 113 -7.90 -10.26 0.40
CA LEU A 113 -7.01 -9.13 0.63
C LEU A 113 -5.75 -9.34 -0.19
N TRP A 114 -5.37 -8.38 -1.04
CA TRP A 114 -4.10 -8.44 -1.73
C TRP A 114 -3.39 -7.10 -1.87
N GLY A 115 -2.12 -7.17 -2.08
CA GLY A 115 -1.21 -6.05 -2.23
C GLY A 115 0.23 -6.46 -1.95
N LEU A 116 1.14 -5.52 -2.08
CA LEU A 116 2.56 -5.76 -1.86
C LEU A 116 2.84 -5.97 -0.37
N LEU A 117 3.39 -7.13 -0.02
CA LEU A 117 3.67 -7.54 1.35
C LEU A 117 5.09 -7.15 1.74
N SER A 118 5.27 -5.94 2.22
CA SER A 118 6.53 -5.45 2.78
C SER A 118 6.31 -4.22 3.66
N ASP A 119 7.34 -3.77 4.33
CA ASP A 119 7.41 -2.51 5.09
C ASP A 119 8.05 -1.36 4.29
N GLY A 120 8.34 -1.58 3.00
CA GLY A 120 9.03 -0.61 2.14
C GLY A 120 8.28 0.73 1.97
N GLY A 121 6.95 0.75 2.17
CA GLY A 121 6.17 1.98 2.23
C GLY A 121 6.05 2.75 0.91
N VAL A 122 6.42 2.13 -0.22
CA VAL A 122 6.37 2.76 -1.55
C VAL A 122 5.01 2.54 -2.22
N HIS A 123 4.49 1.32 -2.18
CA HIS A 123 3.21 0.93 -2.80
C HIS A 123 2.15 0.60 -1.76
N SER A 124 2.54 0.04 -0.64
CA SER A 124 1.73 -0.47 0.45
C SER A 124 2.56 -0.48 1.73
N HIS A 125 1.96 -0.93 2.82
CA HIS A 125 2.69 -1.23 4.05
C HIS A 125 2.05 -2.40 4.77
N ILE A 126 2.85 -3.31 5.31
CA ILE A 126 2.38 -4.54 5.99
C ILE A 126 1.43 -4.23 7.18
N GLU A 127 1.67 -3.13 7.91
CA GLU A 127 0.80 -2.68 9.01
C GLU A 127 -0.64 -2.34 8.53
N HIS A 128 -0.80 -1.92 7.26
CA HIS A 128 -2.14 -1.67 6.72
C HIS A 128 -2.91 -2.97 6.49
N LEU A 129 -2.22 -4.05 6.10
CA LEU A 129 -2.82 -5.38 6.04
C LEU A 129 -3.19 -5.87 7.43
N TYR A 130 -2.35 -5.63 8.44
CA TYR A 130 -2.70 -5.96 9.83
C TYR A 130 -3.96 -5.22 10.28
N GLY A 131 -4.07 -3.93 9.97
CA GLY A 131 -5.29 -3.15 10.22
C GLY A 131 -6.54 -3.73 9.56
N LEU A 132 -6.44 -4.27 8.33
CA LEU A 132 -7.54 -4.96 7.66
C LEU A 132 -7.94 -6.27 8.38
N LEU A 133 -6.97 -7.07 8.82
CA LEU A 133 -7.24 -8.27 9.60
C LEU A 133 -7.92 -7.96 10.93
N GLU A 134 -7.46 -6.91 11.62
CA GLU A 134 -8.10 -6.40 12.85
C GLU A 134 -9.52 -5.89 12.61
N LEU A 135 -9.76 -5.21 11.48
CA LEU A 135 -11.10 -4.79 11.09
C LEU A 135 -12.02 -6.01 10.92
N CYS A 136 -11.55 -7.05 10.20
CA CYS A 136 -12.32 -8.28 10.02
C CYS A 136 -12.64 -8.95 11.37
N LYS A 137 -11.68 -8.96 12.30
CA LYS A 137 -11.91 -9.47 13.67
C LYS A 137 -12.97 -8.65 14.42
N LYS A 138 -12.90 -7.32 14.35
CA LYS A 138 -13.89 -6.41 14.97
C LYS A 138 -15.28 -6.62 14.40
N GLU A 139 -15.37 -6.88 13.10
CA GLU A 139 -16.60 -7.18 12.39
C GLU A 139 -17.10 -8.63 12.56
N ASN A 140 -16.40 -9.48 13.33
CA ASN A 140 -16.71 -10.90 13.52
C ASN A 140 -16.81 -11.65 12.18
N PHE A 141 -15.82 -11.45 11.30
CA PHE A 141 -15.72 -12.11 10.00
C PHE A 141 -14.37 -12.82 9.85
N ASP A 142 -14.38 -14.12 9.59
CA ASP A 142 -13.20 -15.00 9.62
C ASP A 142 -12.85 -15.64 8.26
N ARG A 143 -13.74 -15.57 7.26
CA ARG A 143 -13.46 -16.05 5.91
C ARG A 143 -12.63 -15.04 5.12
N VAL A 144 -11.40 -14.85 5.57
CA VAL A 144 -10.45 -13.87 5.05
C VAL A 144 -9.23 -14.56 4.47
N TYR A 145 -8.93 -14.27 3.20
CA TYR A 145 -7.84 -14.88 2.46
C TYR A 145 -6.88 -13.83 1.94
N VAL A 146 -5.60 -13.99 2.22
CA VAL A 146 -4.55 -13.07 1.77
C VAL A 146 -3.82 -13.66 0.58
N HIS A 147 -3.71 -12.86 -0.46
CA HIS A 147 -2.89 -13.12 -1.63
C HIS A 147 -1.70 -12.14 -1.56
N ALA A 148 -0.56 -12.64 -1.13
CA ALA A 148 0.61 -11.82 -0.87
C ALA A 148 1.40 -11.58 -2.15
N PHE A 149 1.54 -10.30 -2.57
CA PHE A 149 2.47 -9.92 -3.60
C PHE A 149 3.84 -9.63 -2.98
N LEU A 150 4.89 -10.23 -3.50
CA LEU A 150 6.22 -10.18 -2.93
C LEU A 150 7.04 -9.06 -3.57
N ASP A 151 7.87 -8.38 -2.78
CA ASP A 151 8.55 -7.15 -3.15
C ASP A 151 9.91 -7.42 -3.81
N GLY A 152 10.97 -7.47 -3.03
CA GLY A 152 12.33 -7.69 -3.51
C GLY A 152 12.95 -6.54 -4.32
N ARG A 153 12.27 -5.38 -4.38
CA ARG A 153 12.70 -4.19 -5.13
C ARG A 153 12.75 -2.93 -4.26
N ASP A 154 11.72 -2.70 -3.45
CA ASP A 154 11.68 -1.62 -2.48
C ASP A 154 12.23 -2.08 -1.12
N THR A 155 12.42 -3.39 -0.97
CA THR A 155 13.05 -4.09 0.16
C THR A 155 14.10 -5.08 -0.37
N PRO A 156 14.96 -5.67 0.49
CA PRO A 156 15.97 -6.63 0.07
C PRO A 156 15.37 -7.80 -0.73
N PRO A 157 16.09 -8.31 -1.76
CA PRO A 157 15.54 -9.27 -2.72
C PRO A 157 15.06 -10.62 -2.15
N ALA A 158 15.49 -10.99 -0.95
CA ALA A 158 15.14 -12.24 -0.29
C ALA A 158 14.58 -12.03 1.13
N SER A 159 13.81 -10.96 1.33
CA SER A 159 13.14 -10.63 2.61
C SER A 159 11.69 -11.12 2.69
N GLY A 160 11.12 -11.57 1.57
CA GLY A 160 9.71 -11.98 1.48
C GLY A 160 9.34 -13.10 2.43
N LYS A 161 10.25 -14.06 2.68
CA LYS A 161 10.03 -15.12 3.66
C LYS A 161 9.78 -14.54 5.06
N ASP A 162 10.57 -13.57 5.48
CA ASP A 162 10.44 -12.96 6.81
C ASP A 162 9.10 -12.23 6.95
N TYR A 163 8.64 -11.54 5.89
CA TYR A 163 7.31 -10.90 5.88
C TYR A 163 6.17 -11.93 5.89
N ILE A 164 6.32 -13.07 5.24
CA ILE A 164 5.36 -14.17 5.31
C ILE A 164 5.27 -14.74 6.74
N GLU A 165 6.41 -14.95 7.39
CA GLU A 165 6.45 -15.43 8.78
C GLU A 165 5.82 -14.41 9.75
N GLN A 166 6.13 -13.12 9.59
CA GLN A 166 5.50 -12.04 10.37
C GLN A 166 3.97 -12.02 10.16
N LEU A 167 3.51 -12.14 8.92
CA LEU A 167 2.08 -12.17 8.60
C LEU A 167 1.39 -13.38 9.25
N LEU A 168 1.98 -14.56 9.17
CA LEU A 168 1.43 -15.78 9.80
C LEU A 168 1.35 -15.63 11.32
N ALA A 169 2.38 -15.06 11.95
CA ALA A 169 2.37 -14.77 13.38
C ALA A 169 1.26 -13.79 13.76
N LYS A 170 1.08 -12.73 12.97
CA LYS A 170 0.03 -11.72 13.19
C LYS A 170 -1.38 -12.28 12.96
N MET A 171 -1.57 -13.09 11.93
CA MET A 171 -2.84 -13.81 11.70
C MET A 171 -3.20 -14.73 12.89
N LYS A 172 -2.20 -15.43 13.44
CA LYS A 172 -2.38 -16.27 14.62
C LYS A 172 -2.74 -15.44 15.86
N GLU A 173 -2.10 -14.30 16.06
CA GLU A 173 -2.38 -13.37 17.18
C GLU A 173 -3.82 -12.83 17.09
N ILE A 174 -4.24 -12.34 15.93
CA ILE A 174 -5.58 -11.79 15.70
C ILE A 174 -6.64 -12.91 15.68
N GLY A 175 -6.28 -14.10 15.20
CA GLY A 175 -7.18 -15.23 15.02
C GLY A 175 -8.03 -15.14 13.76
N VAL A 176 -7.59 -14.39 12.74
CA VAL A 176 -8.28 -14.21 11.46
C VAL A 176 -7.28 -14.26 10.31
N GLY A 177 -7.70 -14.83 9.18
CA GLY A 177 -6.99 -14.85 7.91
C GLY A 177 -6.21 -16.13 7.65
N LYS A 178 -6.05 -16.42 6.35
CA LYS A 178 -5.19 -17.48 5.80
C LYS A 178 -4.48 -16.95 4.56
N ILE A 179 -3.25 -17.36 4.32
CA ILE A 179 -2.58 -17.08 3.06
C ILE A 179 -3.10 -18.07 2.02
N ALA A 180 -3.61 -17.56 0.91
CA ALA A 180 -4.17 -18.36 -0.18
C ALA A 180 -3.26 -18.43 -1.41
N SER A 181 -2.46 -17.39 -1.66
CA SER A 181 -1.45 -17.43 -2.73
C SER A 181 -0.30 -16.46 -2.48
N LEU A 182 0.82 -16.71 -3.18
CA LEU A 182 1.99 -15.85 -3.28
C LEU A 182 2.26 -15.52 -4.74
N SER A 183 2.75 -14.33 -5.04
CA SER A 183 3.20 -13.97 -6.39
C SER A 183 4.22 -12.85 -6.33
N GLY A 184 5.34 -12.99 -7.01
CA GLY A 184 6.27 -11.89 -7.19
C GLY A 184 5.60 -10.70 -7.89
N ARG A 185 6.01 -9.48 -7.53
CA ARG A 185 5.47 -8.25 -8.12
C ARG A 185 5.69 -8.15 -9.63
N TYR A 186 6.65 -8.88 -10.18
CA TYR A 186 6.88 -8.99 -11.61
C TYR A 186 5.64 -9.48 -12.37
N TYR A 187 4.84 -10.35 -11.75
CA TYR A 187 3.60 -10.88 -12.31
C TYR A 187 2.36 -10.09 -11.85
N ALA A 188 2.23 -9.89 -10.54
CA ALA A 188 1.01 -9.34 -9.95
C ALA A 188 0.91 -7.81 -10.02
N MET A 189 2.01 -7.12 -10.33
CA MET A 189 2.12 -5.68 -10.32
C MET A 189 2.85 -5.14 -11.57
N ASP A 190 2.58 -5.72 -12.73
CA ASP A 190 3.02 -5.15 -14.02
C ASP A 190 2.39 -3.76 -14.23
N ARG A 191 3.04 -2.92 -15.03
CA ARG A 191 2.54 -1.58 -15.40
C ARG A 191 2.80 -1.21 -16.86
N ASP A 192 3.32 -2.16 -17.62
CA ASP A 192 3.80 -1.97 -18.98
C ASP A 192 2.96 -2.79 -19.98
N ASN A 193 1.75 -3.25 -19.55
CA ASN A 193 0.80 -4.06 -20.31
C ASN A 193 1.36 -5.41 -20.80
N ASN A 194 2.22 -6.03 -19.98
CA ASN A 194 2.66 -7.40 -20.20
C ASN A 194 1.57 -8.36 -19.69
N TRP A 195 0.48 -8.45 -20.44
CA TRP A 195 -0.73 -9.17 -20.02
C TRP A 195 -0.49 -10.66 -19.75
N ASP A 196 0.49 -11.28 -20.38
CA ASP A 196 0.93 -12.65 -20.11
C ASP A 196 1.43 -12.84 -18.67
N ARG A 197 2.05 -11.82 -18.08
CA ARG A 197 2.46 -11.83 -16.67
C ARG A 197 1.27 -11.63 -15.75
N VAL A 198 0.46 -10.63 -16.04
CA VAL A 198 -0.75 -10.32 -15.26
C VAL A 198 -1.71 -11.50 -15.25
N GLN A 199 -1.87 -12.16 -16.40
CA GLN A 199 -2.73 -13.34 -16.54
C GLN A 199 -2.31 -14.48 -15.61
N LYS A 200 -1.00 -14.78 -15.51
CA LYS A 200 -0.51 -15.82 -14.58
C LYS A 200 -0.89 -15.53 -13.14
N ALA A 201 -0.74 -14.28 -12.69
CA ALA A 201 -1.17 -13.88 -11.36
C ALA A 201 -2.71 -13.94 -11.23
N TYR A 202 -3.46 -13.44 -12.22
CA TYR A 202 -4.91 -13.50 -12.25
C TYR A 202 -5.44 -14.94 -12.18
N ASP A 203 -4.86 -15.86 -12.95
CA ASP A 203 -5.27 -17.27 -12.99
C ASP A 203 -4.98 -17.98 -11.63
N SER A 204 -3.91 -17.59 -10.94
CA SER A 204 -3.67 -18.08 -9.59
C SER A 204 -4.70 -17.60 -8.57
N LEU A 205 -5.20 -16.38 -8.73
CA LEU A 205 -6.22 -15.78 -7.87
C LEU A 205 -7.63 -16.34 -8.12
N THR A 206 -7.95 -16.70 -9.37
CA THR A 206 -9.34 -17.02 -9.79
C THR A 206 -9.56 -18.51 -10.12
N LYS A 207 -8.55 -19.16 -10.70
CA LYS A 207 -8.64 -20.58 -11.10
C LYS A 207 -7.86 -21.50 -10.17
N GLY A 208 -7.00 -20.91 -9.33
CA GLY A 208 -6.07 -21.69 -8.53
C GLY A 208 -4.99 -22.35 -9.39
N GLU A 209 -4.64 -21.78 -10.54
CA GLU A 209 -3.58 -22.23 -11.43
C GLU A 209 -2.22 -21.61 -11.03
N GLY A 210 -1.16 -22.38 -11.11
CA GLY A 210 0.20 -21.96 -10.74
C GLY A 210 0.96 -23.05 -10.02
N VAL A 211 2.09 -22.70 -9.43
CA VAL A 211 2.87 -23.60 -8.57
C VAL A 211 2.00 -23.96 -7.37
N LYS A 212 2.06 -25.20 -6.89
CA LYS A 212 1.29 -25.67 -5.74
C LYS A 212 2.20 -25.85 -4.53
N ALA A 213 1.76 -25.34 -3.38
CA ALA A 213 2.45 -25.55 -2.11
C ALA A 213 1.44 -25.65 -0.96
N THR A 214 1.72 -26.46 0.03
CA THR A 214 0.88 -26.59 1.24
C THR A 214 1.30 -25.61 2.34
N CYS A 215 2.49 -25.02 2.23
CA CYS A 215 3.05 -24.09 3.21
C CYS A 215 3.71 -22.89 2.51
N PRO A 216 3.27 -21.67 2.80
CA PRO A 216 3.83 -20.48 2.14
C PRO A 216 5.31 -20.24 2.47
N VAL A 217 5.77 -20.57 3.68
CA VAL A 217 7.18 -20.43 4.08
C VAL A 217 8.06 -21.39 3.28
N LYS A 218 7.65 -22.66 3.14
CA LYS A 218 8.38 -23.63 2.33
C LYS A 218 8.41 -23.26 0.86
N ALA A 219 7.32 -22.71 0.32
CA ALA A 219 7.29 -22.20 -1.05
C ALA A 219 8.36 -21.12 -1.29
N MET A 220 8.57 -20.24 -0.33
CA MET A 220 9.64 -19.23 -0.40
C MET A 220 11.04 -19.88 -0.31
N GLU A 221 11.23 -20.84 0.60
CA GLU A 221 12.50 -21.57 0.72
C GLU A 221 12.86 -22.32 -0.57
N GLU A 222 11.88 -22.97 -1.18
CA GLU A 222 12.05 -23.64 -2.47
C GLU A 222 12.36 -22.67 -3.62
N SER A 223 11.71 -21.51 -3.64
CA SER A 223 11.98 -20.45 -4.61
C SER A 223 13.43 -19.96 -4.50
N TYR A 224 13.87 -19.64 -3.27
CA TYR A 224 15.25 -19.19 -3.03
C TYR A 224 16.30 -20.27 -3.33
N ALA A 225 15.99 -21.53 -3.05
CA ALA A 225 16.87 -22.64 -3.40
C ALA A 225 17.07 -22.82 -4.92
N ASN A 226 16.15 -22.26 -5.73
CA ASN A 226 16.22 -22.21 -7.19
C ASN A 226 16.68 -20.84 -7.72
N ASP A 227 17.34 -20.02 -6.91
CA ASP A 227 17.84 -18.68 -7.25
C ASP A 227 16.72 -17.70 -7.71
N VAL A 228 15.47 -17.95 -7.35
CA VAL A 228 14.33 -17.07 -7.67
C VAL A 228 14.00 -16.24 -6.44
N THR A 229 14.33 -14.95 -6.49
CA THR A 229 14.08 -13.99 -5.42
C THR A 229 12.65 -13.42 -5.47
N ASP A 230 12.26 -12.68 -4.44
CA ASP A 230 10.90 -12.19 -4.18
C ASP A 230 10.20 -11.60 -5.40
N GLU A 231 10.86 -10.68 -6.12
CA GLU A 231 10.29 -10.01 -7.29
C GLU A 231 9.78 -10.99 -8.35
N PHE A 232 10.47 -12.13 -8.50
CA PHE A 232 10.26 -13.09 -9.60
C PHE A 232 9.61 -14.39 -9.17
N VAL A 233 9.17 -14.51 -7.91
CA VAL A 233 8.45 -15.70 -7.44
C VAL A 233 7.24 -15.96 -8.34
N LEU A 234 7.21 -17.16 -8.92
CA LEU A 234 6.08 -17.59 -9.75
C LEU A 234 4.77 -17.57 -8.94
N PRO A 235 3.64 -17.23 -9.57
CA PRO A 235 2.34 -17.34 -8.90
C PRO A 235 2.16 -18.72 -8.31
N THR A 236 2.05 -18.77 -6.97
CA THR A 236 2.02 -19.99 -6.16
C THR A 236 0.72 -20.03 -5.37
N VAL A 237 -0.05 -21.08 -5.56
CA VAL A 237 -1.32 -21.30 -4.89
C VAL A 237 -1.09 -22.16 -3.65
N ILE A 238 -1.53 -21.68 -2.51
CA ILE A 238 -1.51 -22.48 -1.27
C ILE A 238 -2.70 -23.42 -1.28
N THR A 239 -2.40 -24.70 -1.04
CA THR A 239 -3.39 -25.78 -1.09
C THR A 239 -3.61 -26.45 0.27
N ASN A 240 -4.79 -26.99 0.43
CA ASN A 240 -5.10 -27.93 1.50
C ASN A 240 -4.35 -29.25 1.26
N GLU A 241 -4.41 -30.16 2.23
CA GLU A 241 -3.76 -31.47 2.15
C GLU A 241 -4.27 -32.33 0.98
N ASP A 242 -5.51 -32.13 0.56
CA ASP A 242 -6.14 -32.79 -0.58
C ASP A 242 -5.78 -32.19 -1.94
N GLY A 243 -4.92 -31.17 -1.97
CA GLY A 243 -4.48 -30.48 -3.18
C GLY A 243 -5.45 -29.41 -3.69
N THR A 244 -6.59 -29.19 -3.05
CA THR A 244 -7.50 -28.10 -3.39
C THR A 244 -6.94 -26.75 -2.95
N PRO A 245 -7.16 -25.64 -3.71
CA PRO A 245 -6.76 -24.31 -3.25
C PRO A 245 -7.41 -23.97 -1.90
N VAL A 246 -6.66 -23.27 -1.03
CA VAL A 246 -7.18 -22.73 0.24
C VAL A 246 -8.37 -21.82 -0.03
N SER A 247 -8.27 -20.94 -1.01
CA SER A 247 -9.39 -20.19 -1.59
C SER A 247 -9.00 -19.61 -2.94
N VAL A 248 -10.00 -19.33 -3.78
CA VAL A 248 -9.91 -18.58 -5.04
C VAL A 248 -11.09 -17.62 -5.12
N VAL A 249 -10.92 -16.51 -5.85
CA VAL A 249 -11.94 -15.49 -6.02
C VAL A 249 -13.09 -16.01 -6.88
N LYS A 250 -14.33 -15.80 -6.43
CA LYS A 250 -15.57 -16.21 -7.08
C LYS A 250 -16.56 -15.07 -7.19
N ASP A 251 -17.66 -15.31 -7.89
CA ASP A 251 -18.77 -14.37 -7.91
C ASP A 251 -19.31 -14.08 -6.50
N ASN A 252 -19.63 -12.81 -6.25
CA ASN A 252 -20.11 -12.25 -4.99
C ASN A 252 -19.06 -12.13 -3.89
N ASP A 253 -17.82 -12.58 -4.10
CA ASP A 253 -16.74 -12.31 -3.16
C ASP A 253 -16.43 -10.81 -3.10
N SER A 254 -15.78 -10.40 -2.02
CA SER A 254 -15.22 -9.08 -1.90
C SER A 254 -13.70 -9.11 -2.00
N VAL A 255 -13.16 -8.06 -2.58
CA VAL A 255 -11.72 -7.86 -2.74
C VAL A 255 -11.33 -6.52 -2.14
N ILE A 256 -10.26 -6.47 -1.36
CA ILE A 256 -9.62 -5.22 -0.95
C ILE A 256 -8.17 -5.23 -1.42
N PHE A 257 -7.85 -4.31 -2.36
CA PHE A 257 -6.49 -4.07 -2.81
C PHE A 257 -5.88 -2.95 -1.97
N PHE A 258 -4.96 -3.30 -1.07
CA PHE A 258 -4.43 -2.37 -0.07
C PHE A 258 -3.21 -1.55 -0.53
N ASN A 259 -2.84 -1.59 -1.79
CA ASN A 259 -1.85 -0.66 -2.33
C ASN A 259 -2.42 0.76 -2.38
N PHE A 260 -1.68 1.76 -1.91
CA PHE A 260 -2.06 3.16 -2.00
C PHE A 260 -1.40 3.89 -3.17
N ARG A 261 -0.39 3.32 -3.81
CA ARG A 261 0.22 3.84 -5.04
C ARG A 261 -0.40 3.20 -6.27
N PRO A 262 -0.93 4.02 -7.23
CA PRO A 262 -1.77 3.52 -8.31
C PRO A 262 -1.04 2.82 -9.45
N ASP A 263 0.19 3.23 -9.79
CA ASP A 263 0.85 2.90 -11.06
C ASP A 263 0.92 1.39 -11.38
N ARG A 264 1.15 0.56 -10.36
CA ARG A 264 1.26 -0.90 -10.49
C ARG A 264 0.03 -1.68 -10.01
N ALA A 265 -1.03 -0.97 -9.62
CA ALA A 265 -2.29 -1.59 -9.22
C ALA A 265 -3.34 -1.57 -10.34
N ARG A 266 -3.15 -0.73 -11.36
CA ARG A 266 -4.14 -0.48 -12.43
C ARG A 266 -4.48 -1.73 -13.22
N GLU A 267 -3.48 -2.48 -13.67
CA GLU A 267 -3.68 -3.60 -14.59
C GLU A 267 -4.47 -4.74 -13.95
N MET A 268 -4.09 -5.16 -12.75
CA MET A 268 -4.82 -6.18 -12.00
C MET A 268 -6.23 -5.70 -11.66
N THR A 269 -6.40 -4.44 -11.24
CA THR A 269 -7.73 -3.86 -10.98
C THR A 269 -8.58 -3.83 -12.24
N ARG A 270 -8.01 -3.45 -13.39
CA ARG A 270 -8.71 -3.46 -14.68
C ARG A 270 -9.12 -4.88 -15.06
N ALA A 271 -8.24 -5.86 -14.86
CA ALA A 271 -8.54 -7.25 -15.14
C ALA A 271 -9.71 -7.79 -14.31
N PHE A 272 -9.98 -7.26 -13.11
CA PHE A 272 -11.12 -7.66 -12.29
C PHE A 272 -12.38 -6.81 -12.54
N CYS A 273 -12.22 -5.51 -12.69
CA CYS A 273 -13.34 -4.56 -12.65
C CYS A 273 -13.91 -4.17 -14.00
N ASP A 274 -13.15 -4.25 -15.09
CA ASP A 274 -13.60 -3.83 -16.42
C ASP A 274 -14.25 -5.00 -17.16
N ASP A 275 -15.55 -4.95 -17.36
CA ASP A 275 -16.30 -5.96 -18.11
C ASP A 275 -15.94 -6.00 -19.61
N LYS A 276 -15.31 -4.93 -20.13
CA LYS A 276 -14.81 -4.82 -21.51
C LYS A 276 -13.30 -5.07 -21.61
N PHE A 277 -12.69 -5.62 -20.58
CA PHE A 277 -11.26 -5.93 -20.57
C PHE A 277 -10.86 -6.88 -21.70
N THR A 278 -9.77 -6.55 -22.41
CA THR A 278 -9.29 -7.28 -23.58
C THR A 278 -7.86 -7.76 -23.49
N GLY A 279 -7.19 -7.59 -22.33
CA GLY A 279 -5.78 -7.98 -22.17
C GLY A 279 -5.54 -9.50 -22.27
N PHE A 280 -6.51 -10.29 -21.80
CA PHE A 280 -6.55 -11.75 -21.95
C PHE A 280 -8.00 -12.27 -21.77
N GLU A 281 -8.26 -13.49 -22.22
CA GLU A 281 -9.59 -14.10 -22.07
C GLU A 281 -9.84 -14.52 -20.62
N ARG A 282 -10.97 -14.08 -20.08
CA ARG A 282 -11.40 -14.44 -18.73
C ARG A 282 -12.91 -14.33 -18.59
N PRO A 283 -13.58 -15.12 -17.71
CA PRO A 283 -14.93 -14.82 -17.28
C PRO A 283 -14.92 -13.51 -16.45
N PHE A 284 -15.93 -12.67 -16.60
CA PHE A 284 -16.10 -11.52 -15.72
C PHE A 284 -16.70 -11.98 -14.39
N LEU A 285 -15.97 -11.79 -13.30
CA LEU A 285 -16.43 -12.09 -11.95
C LEU A 285 -17.07 -10.84 -11.32
N LYS A 286 -18.29 -11.01 -10.82
CA LYS A 286 -19.02 -9.94 -10.12
C LYS A 286 -18.56 -9.88 -8.67
N THR A 287 -17.52 -9.10 -8.40
CA THR A 287 -16.98 -8.91 -7.06
C THR A 287 -17.28 -7.52 -6.52
N THR A 288 -17.32 -7.36 -5.20
CA THR A 288 -17.22 -6.05 -4.54
C THR A 288 -15.75 -5.68 -4.41
N PHE A 289 -15.26 -4.86 -5.32
CA PHE A 289 -13.83 -4.55 -5.42
C PHE A 289 -13.51 -3.18 -4.81
N VAL A 290 -12.70 -3.17 -3.76
CA VAL A 290 -12.29 -1.96 -3.01
C VAL A 290 -10.82 -1.67 -3.24
N CYS A 291 -10.51 -0.42 -3.55
CA CYS A 291 -9.16 0.11 -3.71
C CYS A 291 -8.85 1.10 -2.58
N PHE A 292 -7.63 1.09 -2.06
CA PHE A 292 -7.19 2.09 -1.08
C PHE A 292 -7.04 3.50 -1.66
N LYS A 293 -7.00 3.61 -2.98
CA LYS A 293 -6.97 4.86 -3.74
C LYS A 293 -7.64 4.66 -5.09
N ASP A 294 -8.08 5.75 -5.72
CA ASP A 294 -8.44 5.69 -7.13
C ASP A 294 -7.19 5.45 -7.98
N TYR A 295 -7.09 4.25 -8.55
CA TYR A 295 -5.95 3.88 -9.38
C TYR A 295 -6.06 4.41 -10.79
N ASP A 296 -7.28 4.57 -11.31
CA ASP A 296 -7.59 5.10 -12.63
C ASP A 296 -9.10 5.35 -12.72
N GLU A 297 -9.51 6.60 -12.97
CA GLU A 297 -10.92 6.99 -13.06
C GLU A 297 -11.69 6.22 -14.15
N SER A 298 -10.98 5.76 -15.19
CA SER A 298 -11.59 5.01 -16.31
C SER A 298 -11.94 3.56 -15.97
N ILE A 299 -11.47 3.01 -14.85
CA ILE A 299 -11.79 1.65 -14.43
C ILE A 299 -13.17 1.63 -13.77
N PRO A 300 -14.17 0.91 -14.34
CA PRO A 300 -15.50 0.81 -13.75
C PRO A 300 -15.55 -0.16 -12.56
N ASN A 301 -16.69 -0.25 -11.89
CA ASN A 301 -17.03 -1.29 -10.91
C ASN A 301 -16.07 -1.43 -9.72
N LYS A 302 -15.37 -0.34 -9.34
CA LYS A 302 -14.52 -0.29 -8.14
C LYS A 302 -15.10 0.68 -7.10
N LEU A 303 -14.82 0.42 -5.83
CA LEU A 303 -15.05 1.31 -4.69
C LEU A 303 -13.71 1.87 -4.20
N ILE A 304 -13.73 3.06 -3.58
CA ILE A 304 -12.52 3.75 -3.11
C ILE A 304 -12.70 4.17 -1.66
#